data_f03e2e6fe3fed5be4e590326a500a32f
#
_entry.id   f03e2e6fe3fed5be4e590326a500a32f
#
_cell.length_a   1.000
_cell.length_b   1.000
_cell.length_c   1.000
_cell.angle_alpha   90.00
_cell.angle_beta   90.00
_cell.angle_gamma   90.00
#
_symmetry.space_group_name_H-M   'P 1'
#
loop_
_entity.id
_entity.type
_entity.pdbx_description
1 polymer ?
#
loop_
_entity_poly.entity_id
_entity_poly.type
_entity_poly.pdbx_seq_one_letter_code
_entity_poly.pdbx_strand_id
1 'polypeptide(L)'
;MGVKQMYKIMDRGKSTFTVSQRVIWLSSLALAIMSSIPKLFDHVSGPKEIIINSSIAFLFSLFIWYFNIYSLPKFTSRKTTRNFLNLRLFLSVLSGIFMMIVIVVLHQEIFQVTQLDTPIMFEIRGILINLIVYMFLHLLFQNYKTQQIEVELERTISVNLGAQYELLKQQINPHFLFNSLNTLKSMVETHDPQSSDFILKLSDFYRFTLESIKMDLITLEEEIKILEAYTFLLKARFEEGFHLENSIEERYFESGIPPFTLQLLIENCIKHNIVSLEKPLFIKLYTEENFIVVENPIQLKKGELSTGVGLDNINRRFVHLIEKEIEINKSDTTFKVKIPIIYEHHNH
;
A
#
# COMPACT_ATOMS: atom_id res chain seq x y z
N MET A 1 7.60 18.40 -4.38
CA MET A 1 7.57 18.46 -2.90
C MET A 1 8.22 17.18 -2.38
N GLY A 2 9.44 17.26 -1.83
CA GLY A 2 10.35 16.12 -1.76
C GLY A 2 10.00 15.10 -0.67
N VAL A 3 10.35 13.85 -0.92
CA VAL A 3 10.22 12.66 -0.05
C VAL A 3 10.66 12.92 1.41
N LYS A 4 11.63 13.81 1.64
CA LYS A 4 12.07 14.24 2.99
C LYS A 4 10.99 15.02 3.79
N GLN A 5 10.09 15.75 3.13
CA GLN A 5 9.01 16.47 3.80
C GLN A 5 7.87 15.52 4.17
N MET A 6 7.64 14.46 3.38
CA MET A 6 6.66 13.42 3.68
C MET A 6 7.08 12.58 4.91
N TYR A 7 8.36 12.27 5.06
CA TYR A 7 8.87 11.59 6.27
C TYR A 7 8.78 12.46 7.54
N LYS A 8 8.89 13.78 7.42
CA LYS A 8 8.80 14.71 8.57
C LYS A 8 7.37 14.90 9.07
N ILE A 9 6.36 14.68 8.21
CA ILE A 9 4.93 14.69 8.58
C ILE A 9 4.54 13.37 9.26
N MET A 10 5.16 12.24 8.88
CA MET A 10 4.91 10.93 9.50
C MET A 10 5.43 10.80 10.95
N ASP A 11 6.39 11.63 11.37
CA ASP A 11 6.98 11.54 12.73
C ASP A 11 6.23 12.36 13.80
N ARG A 12 5.26 13.20 13.40
CA ARG A 12 4.42 14.00 14.33
C ARG A 12 3.21 13.25 14.91
N GLY A 13 2.96 12.01 14.51
CA GLY A 13 1.78 11.23 14.87
C GLY A 13 2.03 10.00 15.74
N LYS A 14 3.15 9.86 16.44
CA LYS A 14 3.31 8.79 17.45
C LYS A 14 2.46 9.10 18.67
N SER A 15 1.17 8.75 18.60
CA SER A 15 0.32 8.70 19.77
C SER A 15 0.94 7.68 20.75
N THR A 16 1.45 8.18 21.86
CA THR A 16 1.92 7.32 22.95
C THR A 16 0.70 6.72 23.62
N PHE A 17 0.74 5.41 23.88
CA PHE A 17 -0.30 4.76 24.66
C PHE A 17 -0.42 5.43 26.02
N THR A 18 -1.60 5.96 26.35
CA THR A 18 -1.92 6.60 27.63
C THR A 18 -3.21 6.02 28.18
N VAL A 19 -3.27 5.82 29.49
CA VAL A 19 -4.49 5.37 30.17
C VAL A 19 -5.14 6.58 30.82
N SER A 20 -6.47 6.72 30.65
CA SER A 20 -7.23 7.80 31.26
C SER A 20 -7.18 7.72 32.79
N GLN A 21 -6.98 8.86 33.44
CA GLN A 21 -6.99 8.94 34.90
C GLN A 21 -8.29 8.38 35.51
N ARG A 22 -9.44 8.60 34.85
CA ARG A 22 -10.73 8.05 35.30
C ARG A 22 -10.69 6.50 35.36
N VAL A 23 -10.08 5.84 34.39
CA VAL A 23 -9.96 4.38 34.40
C VAL A 23 -9.09 3.89 35.56
N ILE A 24 -7.96 4.56 35.83
CA ILE A 24 -7.07 4.24 36.94
C ILE A 24 -7.83 4.35 38.30
N TRP A 25 -8.48 5.49 38.55
CA TRP A 25 -9.18 5.74 39.81
C TRP A 25 -10.39 4.82 40.00
N LEU A 26 -11.24 4.64 38.97
CA LEU A 26 -12.42 3.80 39.06
C LEU A 26 -12.08 2.32 39.23
N SER A 27 -11.09 1.82 38.52
CA SER A 27 -10.64 0.42 38.64
C SER A 27 -9.98 0.17 40.01
N SER A 28 -9.20 1.11 40.52
CA SER A 28 -8.60 1.01 41.84
C SER A 28 -9.66 1.00 42.95
N LEU A 29 -10.71 1.84 42.84
CA LEU A 29 -11.82 1.83 43.75
C LEU A 29 -12.60 0.50 43.71
N ALA A 30 -12.89 0.00 42.52
CA ALA A 30 -13.56 -1.29 42.35
C ALA A 30 -12.75 -2.45 42.98
N LEU A 31 -11.44 -2.50 42.74
CA LEU A 31 -10.55 -3.50 43.36
C LEU A 31 -10.51 -3.39 44.91
N ALA A 32 -10.52 -2.17 45.43
CA ALA A 32 -10.59 -1.94 46.89
C ALA A 32 -11.86 -2.51 47.48
N ILE A 33 -13.01 -2.23 46.89
CA ILE A 33 -14.31 -2.74 47.32
C ILE A 33 -14.33 -4.28 47.23
N MET A 34 -13.95 -4.85 46.09
CA MET A 34 -13.91 -6.30 45.89
C MET A 34 -13.00 -7.00 46.89
N SER A 35 -11.84 -6.44 47.19
CA SER A 35 -10.89 -7.02 48.15
C SER A 35 -11.44 -7.08 49.59
N SER A 36 -12.43 -6.30 49.92
CA SER A 36 -13.03 -6.22 51.25
C SER A 36 -14.30 -7.07 51.41
N ILE A 37 -14.85 -7.59 50.32
CA ILE A 37 -16.06 -8.45 50.36
C ILE A 37 -15.92 -9.65 51.32
N PRO A 38 -14.80 -10.43 51.36
CA PRO A 38 -14.70 -11.53 52.29
C PRO A 38 -14.84 -11.14 53.78
N LYS A 39 -14.35 -9.93 54.11
CA LYS A 39 -14.42 -9.43 55.48
C LYS A 39 -15.84 -8.96 55.88
N LEU A 40 -16.72 -8.68 54.91
CA LEU A 40 -18.13 -8.36 55.16
C LEU A 40 -18.93 -9.59 55.65
N PHE A 41 -18.50 -10.77 55.28
CA PHE A 41 -19.09 -12.06 55.69
C PHE A 41 -18.41 -12.67 56.92
N ASP A 42 -17.32 -12.09 57.39
CA ASP A 42 -16.63 -12.50 58.58
C ASP A 42 -17.24 -11.80 59.80
N HIS A 43 -17.90 -12.55 60.64
CA HIS A 43 -18.57 -12.04 61.84
C HIS A 43 -17.61 -11.45 62.90
N VAL A 44 -16.30 -11.57 62.71
CA VAL A 44 -15.26 -11.10 63.65
C VAL A 44 -14.76 -9.69 63.24
N SER A 45 -14.90 -9.30 61.97
CA SER A 45 -14.32 -8.09 61.44
C SER A 45 -15.23 -6.86 61.70
N GLY A 46 -14.73 -5.89 62.47
CA GLY A 46 -15.43 -4.63 62.70
C GLY A 46 -15.39 -3.66 61.52
N PRO A 47 -16.32 -2.66 61.45
CA PRO A 47 -16.40 -1.67 60.36
C PRO A 47 -15.08 -0.88 60.14
N LYS A 48 -14.32 -0.63 61.19
CA LYS A 48 -13.02 0.06 61.14
C LYS A 48 -12.00 -0.74 60.34
N GLU A 49 -11.98 -2.05 60.56
CA GLU A 49 -11.04 -2.95 59.91
C GLU A 49 -11.32 -3.11 58.43
N ILE A 50 -12.58 -3.14 58.03
CA ILE A 50 -13.02 -3.15 56.62
C ILE A 50 -12.55 -1.88 55.92
N ILE A 51 -12.74 -0.71 56.53
CA ILE A 51 -12.30 0.58 55.96
C ILE A 51 -10.77 0.61 55.78
N ILE A 52 -10.00 0.19 56.77
CA ILE A 52 -8.53 0.17 56.69
C ILE A 52 -8.09 -0.72 55.58
N ASN A 53 -8.61 -1.95 55.48
CA ASN A 53 -8.22 -2.91 54.43
C ASN A 53 -8.61 -2.41 53.01
N SER A 54 -9.79 -1.78 52.84
CA SER A 54 -10.19 -1.16 51.59
C SER A 54 -9.26 -0.02 51.18
N SER A 55 -8.87 0.81 52.18
CA SER A 55 -7.92 1.92 51.93
C SER A 55 -6.54 1.45 51.52
N ILE A 56 -6.03 0.39 52.18
CA ILE A 56 -4.76 -0.24 51.81
C ILE A 56 -4.82 -0.82 50.37
N ALA A 57 -5.88 -1.56 50.06
CA ALA A 57 -6.06 -2.12 48.73
C ALA A 57 -6.18 -1.05 47.61
N PHE A 58 -6.86 0.06 47.94
CA PHE A 58 -6.99 1.22 47.05
C PHE A 58 -5.63 1.87 46.76
N LEU A 59 -4.89 2.21 47.80
CA LEU A 59 -3.56 2.83 47.65
C LEU A 59 -2.56 1.91 46.95
N PHE A 60 -2.60 0.62 47.29
CA PHE A 60 -1.76 -0.39 46.62
C PHE A 60 -2.12 -0.51 45.12
N SER A 61 -3.41 -0.57 44.76
CA SER A 61 -3.83 -0.62 43.38
C SER A 61 -3.39 0.62 42.59
N LEU A 62 -3.52 1.84 43.18
CA LEU A 62 -2.99 3.05 42.57
C LEU A 62 -1.50 3.00 42.39
N PHE A 63 -0.74 2.52 43.38
CA PHE A 63 0.72 2.32 43.23
C PHE A 63 1.05 1.42 42.07
N ILE A 64 0.40 0.25 41.96
CA ILE A 64 0.63 -0.70 40.85
C ILE A 64 0.30 -0.07 39.50
N TRP A 65 -0.80 0.69 39.36
CA TRP A 65 -1.12 1.42 38.15
C TRP A 65 -0.03 2.40 37.75
N TYR A 66 0.35 3.30 38.66
CA TYR A 66 1.36 4.32 38.38
C TYR A 66 2.75 3.73 38.13
N PHE A 67 3.14 2.71 38.90
CA PHE A 67 4.39 1.99 38.70
C PHE A 67 4.46 1.37 37.31
N ASN A 68 3.42 0.66 36.88
CA ASN A 68 3.36 0.05 35.56
C ASN A 68 3.34 1.07 34.41
N ILE A 69 2.78 2.26 34.59
CA ILE A 69 2.71 3.28 33.53
C ILE A 69 4.00 4.10 33.45
N TYR A 70 4.57 4.50 34.59
CA TYR A 70 5.65 5.49 34.63
C TYR A 70 7.04 4.92 34.89
N SER A 71 7.16 3.89 35.73
CA SER A 71 8.47 3.35 36.15
C SER A 71 8.97 2.22 35.26
N LEU A 72 8.06 1.43 34.68
CA LEU A 72 8.45 0.38 33.74
C LEU A 72 8.66 0.96 32.32
N PRO A 73 9.50 0.28 31.49
CA PRO A 73 9.72 0.70 30.11
C PRO A 73 8.40 0.87 29.36
N LYS A 74 8.25 1.98 28.63
CA LYS A 74 7.02 2.31 27.91
C LYS A 74 6.62 1.24 26.92
N PHE A 75 5.32 0.99 26.76
CA PHE A 75 4.80 0.18 25.68
C PHE A 75 5.06 0.92 24.35
N THR A 76 5.99 0.40 23.54
CA THR A 76 6.26 0.91 22.20
C THR A 76 5.98 -0.18 21.18
N SER A 77 5.29 0.18 20.09
CA SER A 77 4.84 -0.78 19.07
C SER A 77 5.97 -1.56 18.37
N ARG A 78 7.17 -0.97 18.29
CA ARG A 78 8.31 -1.55 17.54
C ARG A 78 9.14 -2.60 18.28
N LYS A 79 9.07 -2.70 19.61
CA LYS A 79 9.96 -3.58 20.41
C LYS A 79 9.22 -4.48 21.39
N THR A 80 7.90 -4.65 21.25
CA THR A 80 7.14 -5.51 22.17
C THR A 80 7.29 -6.97 21.74
N THR A 81 8.43 -7.56 22.06
CA THR A 81 8.67 -9.00 21.90
C THR A 81 8.06 -9.75 23.09
N ARG A 82 7.77 -11.05 22.91
CA ARG A 82 7.29 -11.94 23.98
C ARG A 82 8.16 -11.85 25.25
N ASN A 83 9.48 -11.75 25.08
CA ASN A 83 10.44 -11.64 26.20
C ASN A 83 10.31 -10.31 26.95
N PHE A 84 10.00 -9.22 26.25
CA PHE A 84 9.78 -7.90 26.88
C PHE A 84 8.54 -7.88 27.78
N LEU A 85 7.45 -8.51 27.34
CA LEU A 85 6.24 -8.62 28.16
C LEU A 85 6.46 -9.47 29.40
N ASN A 86 7.19 -10.57 29.28
CA ASN A 86 7.55 -11.44 30.42
C ASN A 86 8.42 -10.70 31.44
N LEU A 87 9.44 -9.96 30.99
CA LEU A 87 10.29 -9.15 31.88
C LEU A 87 9.48 -8.05 32.59
N ARG A 88 8.56 -7.41 31.86
CA ARG A 88 7.71 -6.36 32.42
C ARG A 88 6.77 -6.92 33.49
N LEU A 89 6.13 -8.07 33.24
CA LEU A 89 5.32 -8.77 34.23
C LEU A 89 6.13 -9.12 35.46
N PHE A 90 7.32 -9.70 35.26
CA PHE A 90 8.21 -10.06 36.36
C PHE A 90 8.57 -8.85 37.23
N LEU A 91 8.99 -7.75 36.64
CA LEU A 91 9.31 -6.52 37.38
C LEU A 91 8.10 -5.92 38.10
N SER A 92 6.91 -6.00 37.50
CA SER A 92 5.66 -5.54 38.12
C SER A 92 5.32 -6.38 39.35
N VAL A 93 5.39 -7.72 39.24
CA VAL A 93 5.10 -8.65 40.35
C VAL A 93 6.12 -8.46 41.45
N LEU A 94 7.41 -8.39 41.12
CA LEU A 94 8.49 -8.18 42.11
C LEU A 94 8.29 -6.88 42.91
N SER A 95 7.97 -5.79 42.20
CA SER A 95 7.68 -4.50 42.86
C SER A 95 6.41 -4.55 43.71
N GLY A 96 5.39 -5.29 43.28
CA GLY A 96 4.15 -5.49 44.02
C GLY A 96 4.41 -6.28 45.32
N ILE A 97 5.15 -7.36 45.27
CA ILE A 97 5.55 -8.17 46.46
C ILE A 97 6.33 -7.29 47.45
N PHE A 98 7.35 -6.58 46.93
CA PHE A 98 8.16 -5.72 47.81
C PHE A 98 7.30 -4.66 48.51
N MET A 99 6.41 -3.96 47.77
CA MET A 99 5.55 -2.93 48.34
C MET A 99 4.57 -3.53 49.37
N MET A 100 4.07 -4.76 49.13
CA MET A 100 3.15 -5.42 50.03
C MET A 100 3.85 -5.84 51.31
N ILE A 101 5.11 -6.33 51.28
CA ILE A 101 5.92 -6.58 52.48
C ILE A 101 6.05 -5.31 53.31
N VAL A 102 6.35 -4.17 52.69
CA VAL A 102 6.45 -2.88 53.38
C VAL A 102 5.12 -2.52 54.05
N ILE A 103 4.00 -2.69 53.35
CA ILE A 103 2.66 -2.40 53.91
C ILE A 103 2.36 -3.32 55.12
N VAL A 104 2.65 -4.61 55.02
CA VAL A 104 2.43 -5.58 56.11
C VAL A 104 3.27 -5.23 57.34
N VAL A 105 4.54 -4.92 57.18
CA VAL A 105 5.42 -4.52 58.29
C VAL A 105 4.89 -3.24 58.95
N LEU A 106 4.53 -2.22 58.18
CA LEU A 106 3.96 -0.99 58.75
C LEU A 106 2.63 -1.23 59.42
N HIS A 107 1.76 -2.10 58.89
CA HIS A 107 0.48 -2.42 59.48
C HIS A 107 0.69 -3.15 60.83
N GLN A 108 1.65 -4.10 60.94
CA GLN A 108 1.97 -4.80 62.20
C GLN A 108 2.50 -3.85 63.28
N GLU A 109 3.40 -2.96 62.94
CA GLU A 109 3.94 -1.96 63.87
C GLU A 109 2.89 -0.99 64.39
N ILE A 110 1.99 -0.51 63.52
CA ILE A 110 0.97 0.49 63.91
C ILE A 110 -0.14 -0.13 64.73
N PHE A 111 -0.59 -1.34 64.38
CA PHE A 111 -1.76 -1.99 65.00
C PHE A 111 -1.41 -3.07 66.00
N GLN A 112 -0.13 -3.33 66.23
CA GLN A 112 0.38 -4.35 67.20
C GLN A 112 -0.24 -5.76 67.00
N VAL A 113 -0.58 -6.14 65.75
CA VAL A 113 -1.21 -7.40 65.41
C VAL A 113 -0.12 -8.47 65.22
N THR A 114 -0.09 -9.51 66.06
CA THR A 114 0.96 -10.56 66.05
C THR A 114 0.49 -11.89 65.43
N GLN A 115 -0.69 -11.97 64.82
CA GLN A 115 -1.19 -13.23 64.23
C GLN A 115 -0.46 -13.57 62.93
N LEU A 116 0.10 -14.79 62.84
CA LEU A 116 0.92 -15.29 61.72
C LEU A 116 0.18 -15.48 60.40
N ASP A 117 -1.16 -15.69 60.45
CA ASP A 117 -1.96 -15.96 59.22
C ASP A 117 -2.32 -14.69 58.43
N THR A 118 -2.28 -13.52 59.04
CA THR A 118 -2.65 -12.26 58.41
C THR A 118 -1.66 -11.81 57.31
N PRO A 119 -0.32 -11.94 57.45
CA PRO A 119 0.62 -11.51 56.42
C PRO A 119 0.45 -12.25 55.08
N ILE A 120 0.26 -13.56 55.12
CA ILE A 120 0.13 -14.42 53.93
C ILE A 120 -1.13 -14.01 53.15
N MET A 121 -2.24 -13.75 53.79
CA MET A 121 -3.49 -13.30 53.14
C MET A 121 -3.33 -11.93 52.49
N PHE A 122 -2.54 -11.01 53.06
CA PHE A 122 -2.23 -9.73 52.48
C PHE A 122 -1.38 -9.89 51.20
N GLU A 123 -0.37 -10.74 51.23
CA GLU A 123 0.51 -11.03 50.06
C GLU A 123 -0.28 -11.63 48.92
N ILE A 124 -1.10 -12.67 49.15
CA ILE A 124 -1.93 -13.31 48.14
C ILE A 124 -2.85 -12.27 47.50
N ARG A 125 -3.51 -11.41 48.30
CA ARG A 125 -4.39 -10.33 47.79
C ARG A 125 -3.63 -9.32 46.95
N GLY A 126 -2.44 -8.92 47.42
CA GLY A 126 -1.57 -8.01 46.66
C GLY A 126 -1.17 -8.55 45.31
N ILE A 127 -0.78 -9.82 45.26
CA ILE A 127 -0.44 -10.50 43.98
C ILE A 127 -1.66 -10.53 43.04
N LEU A 128 -2.84 -10.87 43.55
CA LEU A 128 -4.10 -10.89 42.75
C LEU A 128 -4.43 -9.52 42.18
N ILE A 129 -4.38 -8.46 43.00
CA ILE A 129 -4.60 -7.08 42.54
C ILE A 129 -3.60 -6.71 41.46
N ASN A 130 -2.32 -7.02 41.65
CA ASN A 130 -1.26 -6.74 40.69
C ASN A 130 -1.51 -7.45 39.34
N LEU A 131 -1.84 -8.74 39.38
CA LEU A 131 -2.13 -9.52 38.15
C LEU A 131 -3.35 -8.98 37.42
N ILE A 132 -4.43 -8.60 38.14
CA ILE A 132 -5.63 -8.03 37.54
C ILE A 132 -5.31 -6.69 36.85
N VAL A 133 -4.61 -5.78 37.55
CA VAL A 133 -4.19 -4.49 36.97
C VAL A 133 -3.29 -4.67 35.76
N TYR A 134 -2.31 -5.58 35.88
CA TYR A 134 -1.40 -5.87 34.75
C TYR A 134 -2.13 -6.46 33.54
N MET A 135 -3.03 -7.43 33.76
CA MET A 135 -3.84 -8.04 32.70
C MET A 135 -4.73 -7.00 32.04
N PHE A 136 -5.39 -6.14 32.83
CA PHE A 136 -6.25 -5.07 32.30
C PHE A 136 -5.44 -4.05 31.48
N LEU A 137 -4.28 -3.63 31.98
CA LEU A 137 -3.36 -2.76 31.25
C LEU A 137 -2.90 -3.40 29.92
N HIS A 138 -2.61 -4.70 29.96
CA HIS A 138 -2.21 -5.46 28.78
C HIS A 138 -3.33 -5.51 27.73
N LEU A 139 -4.57 -5.76 28.15
CA LEU A 139 -5.74 -5.75 27.27
C LEU A 139 -5.97 -4.35 26.65
N LEU A 140 -5.88 -3.28 27.43
CA LEU A 140 -5.99 -1.91 26.93
C LEU A 140 -4.90 -1.63 25.88
N PHE A 141 -3.68 -2.07 26.12
CA PHE A 141 -2.58 -1.93 25.16
C PHE A 141 -2.80 -2.73 23.87
N GLN A 142 -3.31 -3.96 23.99
CA GLN A 142 -3.63 -4.80 22.82
C GLN A 142 -4.73 -4.14 21.97
N ASN A 143 -5.82 -3.69 22.60
CA ASN A 143 -6.88 -3.00 21.87
C ASN A 143 -6.37 -1.73 21.17
N TYR A 144 -5.56 -0.93 21.85
CA TYR A 144 -4.93 0.24 21.26
C TYR A 144 -4.06 -0.14 20.03
N LYS A 145 -3.27 -1.21 20.14
CA LYS A 145 -2.42 -1.69 19.05
C LYS A 145 -3.25 -2.19 17.86
N THR A 146 -4.32 -2.93 18.12
CA THR A 146 -5.23 -3.41 17.07
C THR A 146 -5.83 -2.26 16.29
N GLN A 147 -6.36 -1.23 16.99
CA GLN A 147 -6.91 -0.04 16.35
C GLN A 147 -5.87 0.70 15.48
N GLN A 148 -4.62 0.79 15.93
CA GLN A 148 -3.54 1.40 15.13
C GLN A 148 -3.24 0.62 13.85
N ILE A 149 -3.23 -0.72 13.95
CA ILE A 149 -3.02 -1.61 12.78
C ILE A 149 -4.18 -1.48 11.79
N GLU A 150 -5.42 -1.44 12.26
CA GLU A 150 -6.62 -1.27 11.42
C GLU A 150 -6.56 0.05 10.63
N VAL A 151 -6.27 1.16 11.28
CA VAL A 151 -6.14 2.47 10.63
C VAL A 151 -5.00 2.49 9.61
N GLU A 152 -3.85 1.87 9.91
CA GLU A 152 -2.73 1.77 8.99
C GLU A 152 -3.07 0.89 7.78
N LEU A 153 -3.80 -0.21 8.01
CA LEU A 153 -4.27 -1.11 6.95
C LEU A 153 -5.26 -0.39 6.01
N GLU A 154 -6.27 0.29 6.56
CA GLU A 154 -7.24 1.07 5.77
C GLU A 154 -6.54 2.13 4.91
N ARG A 155 -5.57 2.83 5.50
CA ARG A 155 -4.78 3.82 4.76
C ARG A 155 -3.98 3.18 3.63
N THR A 156 -3.37 2.03 3.86
CA THR A 156 -2.59 1.31 2.86
C THR A 156 -3.47 0.83 1.71
N ILE A 157 -4.65 0.28 2.02
CA ILE A 157 -5.65 -0.12 1.01
C ILE A 157 -6.09 1.09 0.19
N SER A 158 -6.43 2.21 0.83
CA SER A 158 -6.86 3.44 0.14
C SER A 158 -5.79 3.98 -0.81
N VAL A 159 -4.52 4.02 -0.37
CA VAL A 159 -3.40 4.46 -1.22
C VAL A 159 -3.20 3.52 -2.40
N ASN A 160 -3.30 2.20 -2.17
CA ASN A 160 -3.15 1.20 -3.24
C ASN A 160 -4.28 1.30 -4.27
N LEU A 161 -5.54 1.41 -3.82
CA LEU A 161 -6.69 1.62 -4.71
C LEU A 161 -6.56 2.93 -5.52
N GLY A 162 -6.10 4.01 -4.88
CA GLY A 162 -5.82 5.27 -5.57
C GLY A 162 -4.74 5.13 -6.64
N ALA A 163 -3.65 4.41 -6.35
CA ALA A 163 -2.60 4.13 -7.32
C ALA A 163 -3.11 3.27 -8.49
N GLN A 164 -3.90 2.24 -8.22
CA GLN A 164 -4.52 1.39 -9.25
C GLN A 164 -5.49 2.19 -10.13
N TYR A 165 -6.31 3.07 -9.52
CA TYR A 165 -7.21 3.96 -10.25
C TYR A 165 -6.46 4.92 -11.19
N GLU A 166 -5.37 5.55 -10.71
CA GLU A 166 -4.56 6.43 -11.56
C GLU A 166 -3.85 5.66 -12.70
N LEU A 167 -3.39 4.43 -12.45
CA LEU A 167 -2.85 3.56 -13.50
C LEU A 167 -3.92 3.22 -14.55
N LEU A 168 -5.12 2.83 -14.12
CA LEU A 168 -6.24 2.54 -15.02
C LEU A 168 -6.63 3.77 -15.86
N LYS A 169 -6.70 4.94 -15.23
CA LYS A 169 -6.99 6.20 -15.92
C LYS A 169 -5.93 6.57 -16.96
N GLN A 170 -4.65 6.31 -16.69
CA GLN A 170 -3.57 6.56 -17.65
C GLN A 170 -3.65 5.63 -18.87
N GLN A 171 -4.18 4.42 -18.73
CA GLN A 171 -4.30 3.44 -19.81
C GLN A 171 -5.36 3.84 -20.86
N ILE A 172 -6.36 4.63 -20.48
CA ILE A 172 -7.39 5.10 -21.43
C ILE A 172 -6.85 6.19 -22.38
N ASN A 173 -5.68 6.78 -22.12
CA ASN A 173 -5.13 7.94 -22.84
C ASN A 173 -6.20 9.00 -23.19
N PRO A 174 -6.61 9.85 -22.21
CA PRO A 174 -7.72 10.80 -22.40
C PRO A 174 -7.49 11.74 -23.57
N HIS A 175 -6.25 12.12 -23.84
CA HIS A 175 -5.89 12.99 -24.95
C HIS A 175 -6.16 12.33 -26.32
N PHE A 176 -5.88 11.04 -26.47
CA PHE A 176 -6.21 10.31 -27.69
C PHE A 176 -7.72 10.22 -27.88
N LEU A 177 -8.47 9.92 -26.80
CA LEU A 177 -9.94 9.86 -26.85
C LEU A 177 -10.55 11.20 -27.29
N PHE A 178 -10.15 12.32 -26.67
CA PHE A 178 -10.64 13.64 -27.04
C PHE A 178 -10.30 14.01 -28.48
N ASN A 179 -9.10 13.70 -28.95
CA ASN A 179 -8.70 13.94 -30.33
C ASN A 179 -9.52 13.09 -31.31
N SER A 180 -9.76 11.80 -31.01
CA SER A 180 -10.57 10.92 -31.84
C SER A 180 -12.03 11.40 -31.92
N LEU A 181 -12.61 11.85 -30.79
CA LEU A 181 -13.96 12.43 -30.78
C LEU A 181 -14.05 13.74 -31.59
N ASN A 182 -13.02 14.57 -31.56
CA ASN A 182 -12.96 15.79 -32.39
C ASN A 182 -12.85 15.46 -33.88
N THR A 183 -12.03 14.46 -34.24
CA THR A 183 -11.95 13.98 -35.64
C THR A 183 -13.31 13.45 -36.10
N LEU A 184 -13.95 12.58 -35.29
CA LEU A 184 -15.28 12.03 -35.57
C LEU A 184 -16.31 13.14 -35.77
N LYS A 185 -16.30 14.16 -34.88
CA LYS A 185 -17.21 15.33 -35.03
C LYS A 185 -17.02 15.99 -36.40
N SER A 186 -15.77 16.25 -36.80
CA SER A 186 -15.47 16.83 -38.12
C SER A 186 -15.96 15.94 -39.27
N MET A 187 -15.73 14.62 -39.20
CA MET A 187 -16.19 13.65 -40.20
C MET A 187 -17.73 13.65 -40.36
N VAL A 188 -18.45 13.71 -39.21
CA VAL A 188 -19.92 13.80 -39.21
C VAL A 188 -20.42 15.12 -39.81
N GLU A 189 -19.79 16.25 -39.45
CA GLU A 189 -20.13 17.58 -39.98
C GLU A 189 -19.89 17.67 -41.51
N THR A 190 -18.87 16.97 -42.02
CA THR A 190 -18.57 16.94 -43.47
C THR A 190 -19.24 15.79 -44.21
N HIS A 191 -20.11 15.02 -43.57
CA HIS A 191 -20.80 13.85 -44.13
C HIS A 191 -19.82 12.82 -44.72
N ASP A 192 -18.67 12.61 -44.06
CA ASP A 192 -17.66 11.62 -44.48
C ASP A 192 -18.26 10.22 -44.40
N PRO A 193 -18.26 9.42 -45.50
CA PRO A 193 -18.80 8.06 -45.51
C PRO A 193 -18.10 7.12 -44.57
N GLN A 194 -16.86 7.41 -44.17
CA GLN A 194 -16.07 6.56 -43.22
C GLN A 194 -16.40 6.83 -41.74
N SER A 195 -17.32 7.78 -41.41
CA SER A 195 -17.67 8.10 -40.02
C SER A 195 -18.15 6.90 -39.24
N SER A 196 -18.93 6.00 -39.85
CA SER A 196 -19.44 4.78 -39.21
C SER A 196 -18.30 3.78 -38.91
N ASP A 197 -17.38 3.59 -39.85
CA ASP A 197 -16.23 2.72 -39.68
C ASP A 197 -15.28 3.26 -38.61
N PHE A 198 -15.14 4.60 -38.52
CA PHE A 198 -14.37 5.28 -37.48
C PHE A 198 -14.92 4.96 -36.08
N ILE A 199 -16.25 5.01 -35.90
CA ILE A 199 -16.90 4.68 -34.63
C ILE A 199 -16.63 3.21 -34.25
N LEU A 200 -16.78 2.29 -35.21
CA LEU A 200 -16.53 0.86 -34.99
C LEU A 200 -15.08 0.61 -34.57
N LYS A 201 -14.12 1.15 -35.32
CA LYS A 201 -12.69 0.99 -35.01
C LYS A 201 -12.30 1.63 -33.68
N LEU A 202 -12.89 2.79 -33.32
CA LEU A 202 -12.66 3.42 -32.03
C LEU A 202 -13.22 2.53 -30.88
N SER A 203 -14.42 1.98 -31.08
CA SER A 203 -15.03 1.07 -30.09
C SER A 203 -14.20 -0.21 -29.92
N ASP A 204 -13.76 -0.83 -31.02
CA ASP A 204 -12.93 -2.03 -30.98
C ASP A 204 -11.59 -1.78 -30.27
N PHE A 205 -10.94 -0.66 -30.58
CA PHE A 205 -9.70 -0.24 -29.94
C PHE A 205 -9.86 -0.09 -28.41
N TYR A 206 -10.91 0.60 -27.94
CA TYR A 206 -11.12 0.77 -26.52
C TYR A 206 -11.60 -0.50 -25.80
N ARG A 207 -12.44 -1.33 -26.45
CA ARG A 207 -12.83 -2.63 -25.91
C ARG A 207 -11.61 -3.49 -25.64
N PHE A 208 -10.75 -3.63 -26.64
CA PHE A 208 -9.51 -4.38 -26.51
C PHE A 208 -8.57 -3.78 -25.44
N THR A 209 -8.45 -2.45 -25.38
CA THR A 209 -7.67 -1.76 -24.34
C THR A 209 -8.12 -2.17 -22.94
N LEU A 210 -9.45 -2.29 -22.72
CA LEU A 210 -9.99 -2.68 -21.41
C LEU A 210 -9.82 -4.18 -21.11
N GLU A 211 -9.87 -5.04 -22.12
CA GLU A 211 -9.73 -6.49 -21.97
C GLU A 211 -8.26 -6.89 -21.71
N SER A 212 -7.32 -6.27 -22.40
CA SER A 212 -5.90 -6.62 -22.36
C SER A 212 -5.13 -6.08 -21.14
N ILE A 213 -5.76 -5.23 -20.32
CA ILE A 213 -5.15 -4.66 -19.10
C ILE A 213 -4.65 -5.74 -18.12
N LYS A 214 -5.27 -6.93 -18.14
CA LYS A 214 -4.98 -8.02 -17.20
C LYS A 214 -4.05 -9.09 -17.80
N MET A 215 -3.63 -8.94 -19.06
CA MET A 215 -2.81 -9.92 -19.75
C MET A 215 -1.35 -9.49 -19.72
N ASP A 216 -0.47 -10.41 -19.36
CA ASP A 216 0.98 -10.17 -19.43
C ASP A 216 1.50 -10.32 -20.87
N LEU A 217 0.92 -11.24 -21.63
CA LEU A 217 1.23 -11.53 -23.03
C LEU A 217 -0.06 -11.72 -23.83
N ILE A 218 -0.01 -11.30 -25.10
CA ILE A 218 -0.98 -11.61 -26.16
C ILE A 218 -0.23 -12.13 -27.38
N THR A 219 -0.94 -12.68 -28.36
CA THR A 219 -0.32 -13.06 -29.63
C THR A 219 0.05 -11.81 -30.45
N LEU A 220 1.11 -11.92 -31.26
CA LEU A 220 1.48 -10.85 -32.17
C LEU A 220 0.37 -10.55 -33.20
N GLU A 221 -0.41 -11.56 -33.59
CA GLU A 221 -1.60 -11.38 -34.44
C GLU A 221 -2.63 -10.45 -33.79
N GLU A 222 -2.92 -10.67 -32.51
CA GLU A 222 -3.85 -9.80 -31.75
C GLU A 222 -3.31 -8.39 -31.66
N GLU A 223 -2.02 -8.20 -31.36
CA GLU A 223 -1.39 -6.87 -31.28
C GLU A 223 -1.43 -6.15 -32.64
N ILE A 224 -1.23 -6.88 -33.76
CA ILE A 224 -1.35 -6.31 -35.12
C ILE A 224 -2.79 -5.87 -35.41
N LYS A 225 -3.80 -6.67 -35.06
CA LYS A 225 -5.22 -6.28 -35.23
C LYS A 225 -5.57 -4.98 -34.52
N ILE A 226 -5.00 -4.80 -33.33
CA ILE A 226 -5.20 -3.56 -32.56
C ILE A 226 -4.46 -2.40 -33.23
N LEU A 227 -3.23 -2.65 -33.65
CA LEU A 227 -2.42 -1.66 -34.36
C LEU A 227 -3.11 -1.20 -35.64
N GLU A 228 -3.77 -2.09 -36.36
CA GLU A 228 -4.58 -1.73 -37.55
C GLU A 228 -5.74 -0.81 -37.20
N ALA A 229 -6.49 -1.12 -36.13
CA ALA A 229 -7.56 -0.24 -35.67
C ALA A 229 -7.01 1.13 -35.26
N TYR A 230 -5.91 1.15 -34.50
CA TYR A 230 -5.23 2.38 -34.09
C TYR A 230 -4.71 3.20 -35.27
N THR A 231 -4.10 2.54 -36.26
CA THR A 231 -3.58 3.15 -37.49
C THR A 231 -4.72 3.78 -38.32
N PHE A 232 -5.87 3.13 -38.42
CA PHE A 232 -7.04 3.68 -39.09
C PHE A 232 -7.47 4.99 -38.45
N LEU A 233 -7.54 5.06 -37.11
CA LEU A 233 -7.89 6.28 -36.37
C LEU A 233 -6.85 7.39 -36.57
N LEU A 234 -5.55 7.03 -36.65
CA LEU A 234 -4.49 7.98 -36.93
C LEU A 234 -4.54 8.54 -38.35
N LYS A 235 -4.82 7.68 -39.36
CA LYS A 235 -4.98 8.11 -40.76
C LYS A 235 -6.13 9.10 -40.92
N ALA A 236 -7.26 8.86 -40.26
CA ALA A 236 -8.37 9.81 -40.27
C ALA A 236 -8.00 11.17 -39.65
N ARG A 237 -7.02 11.24 -38.77
CA ARG A 237 -6.54 12.46 -38.11
C ARG A 237 -5.46 13.20 -38.89
N PHE A 238 -4.48 12.45 -39.43
CA PHE A 238 -3.28 13.01 -40.03
C PHE A 238 -3.28 12.91 -41.55
N GLU A 239 -4.31 12.24 -42.11
CA GLU A 239 -4.50 12.07 -43.55
C GLU A 239 -3.22 11.52 -44.22
N GLU A 240 -2.79 12.13 -45.34
CA GLU A 240 -1.54 11.75 -46.03
C GLU A 240 -0.26 12.16 -45.32
N GLY A 241 -0.36 12.79 -44.14
CA GLY A 241 0.80 13.11 -43.30
C GLY A 241 1.34 11.91 -42.50
N PHE A 242 0.62 10.75 -42.46
CA PHE A 242 1.01 9.58 -41.69
C PHE A 242 0.91 8.30 -42.52
N HIS A 243 2.03 7.57 -42.60
CA HIS A 243 2.10 6.29 -43.31
C HIS A 243 2.74 5.25 -42.39
N LEU A 244 2.10 4.07 -42.30
CA LEU A 244 2.63 2.90 -41.64
C LEU A 244 2.69 1.75 -42.66
N GLU A 245 3.87 1.22 -42.89
CA GLU A 245 4.12 0.03 -43.67
C GLU A 245 4.37 -1.16 -42.74
N ASN A 246 3.52 -2.19 -42.81
CA ASN A 246 3.64 -3.40 -42.00
C ASN A 246 4.12 -4.55 -42.94
N SER A 247 5.31 -5.07 -42.66
CA SER A 247 5.95 -6.17 -43.34
C SER A 247 6.42 -7.27 -42.39
N ILE A 248 5.65 -7.45 -41.27
CA ILE A 248 5.90 -8.56 -40.34
C ILE A 248 5.54 -9.86 -41.00
N GLU A 249 6.43 -10.85 -40.90
CA GLU A 249 6.22 -12.17 -41.47
C GLU A 249 5.18 -12.96 -40.67
N GLU A 250 4.21 -13.59 -41.35
CA GLU A 250 3.10 -14.35 -40.72
C GLU A 250 3.57 -15.50 -39.82
N ARG A 251 4.76 -16.06 -40.04
CA ARG A 251 5.32 -17.12 -39.19
C ARG A 251 5.51 -16.70 -37.72
N TYR A 252 5.51 -15.41 -37.44
CA TYR A 252 5.67 -14.88 -36.06
C TYR A 252 4.34 -14.52 -35.43
N PHE A 253 3.21 -14.66 -36.09
CA PHE A 253 1.91 -14.22 -35.58
C PHE A 253 1.49 -14.92 -34.29
N GLU A 254 1.87 -16.17 -34.08
CA GLU A 254 1.63 -16.94 -32.85
C GLU A 254 2.61 -16.62 -31.72
N SER A 255 3.62 -15.78 -31.98
CA SER A 255 4.56 -15.38 -30.93
C SER A 255 3.93 -14.44 -29.90
N GLY A 256 4.43 -14.48 -28.65
CA GLY A 256 3.97 -13.62 -27.58
C GLY A 256 4.54 -12.20 -27.67
N ILE A 257 3.74 -11.21 -27.30
CA ILE A 257 4.15 -9.82 -27.13
C ILE A 257 3.38 -9.19 -25.95
N PRO A 258 4.00 -8.34 -25.10
CA PRO A 258 3.26 -7.59 -24.12
C PRO A 258 2.27 -6.65 -24.82
N PRO A 259 1.00 -6.59 -24.37
CA PRO A 259 -0.02 -5.79 -25.03
C PRO A 259 0.35 -4.30 -25.12
N PHE A 260 -0.07 -3.64 -26.22
CA PHE A 260 0.18 -2.23 -26.54
C PHE A 260 1.65 -1.88 -26.83
N THR A 261 2.52 -2.84 -27.01
CA THR A 261 3.95 -2.59 -27.30
C THR A 261 4.12 -1.86 -28.63
N LEU A 262 3.51 -2.38 -29.71
CA LEU A 262 3.60 -1.77 -31.03
C LEU A 262 2.89 -0.41 -31.08
N GLN A 263 1.72 -0.30 -30.45
CA GLN A 263 1.01 0.96 -30.31
C GLN A 263 1.87 2.03 -29.63
N LEU A 264 2.50 1.73 -28.49
CA LEU A 264 3.36 2.66 -27.77
C LEU A 264 4.57 3.10 -28.59
N LEU A 265 5.14 2.21 -29.39
CA LEU A 265 6.24 2.54 -30.31
C LEU A 265 5.79 3.49 -31.41
N ILE A 266 4.62 3.24 -32.04
CA ILE A 266 4.06 4.15 -33.05
C ILE A 266 3.68 5.51 -32.42
N GLU A 267 3.09 5.49 -31.22
CA GLU A 267 2.79 6.74 -30.48
C GLU A 267 4.08 7.56 -30.22
N ASN A 268 5.17 6.90 -29.84
CA ASN A 268 6.48 7.56 -29.67
C ASN A 268 7.00 8.15 -30.97
N CYS A 269 6.84 7.45 -32.11
CA CYS A 269 7.23 7.99 -33.41
C CYS A 269 6.47 9.28 -33.74
N ILE A 270 5.15 9.30 -33.52
CA ILE A 270 4.28 10.47 -33.78
C ILE A 270 4.57 11.62 -32.81
N LYS A 271 4.77 11.29 -31.54
CA LYS A 271 5.02 12.27 -30.48
C LYS A 271 6.29 13.07 -30.74
N HIS A 272 7.37 12.43 -31.13
CA HIS A 272 8.68 13.06 -31.25
C HIS A 272 8.98 13.62 -32.64
N ASN A 273 8.15 13.34 -33.64
CA ASN A 273 8.37 13.79 -35.01
C ASN A 273 7.26 14.73 -35.52
N ILE A 274 7.60 15.57 -36.48
CA ILE A 274 6.63 16.37 -37.25
C ILE A 274 5.81 15.40 -38.08
N VAL A 275 4.48 15.56 -38.05
CA VAL A 275 3.51 14.83 -38.87
C VAL A 275 2.62 15.85 -39.56
N SER A 276 2.82 16.08 -40.86
CA SER A 276 2.04 17.01 -41.65
C SER A 276 2.05 16.60 -43.13
N LEU A 277 1.14 17.16 -43.93
CA LEU A 277 1.11 16.93 -45.38
C LEU A 277 2.39 17.36 -46.08
N GLU A 278 3.02 18.43 -45.61
CA GLU A 278 4.30 18.93 -46.17
C GLU A 278 5.48 18.07 -45.79
N LYS A 279 5.39 17.38 -44.64
CA LYS A 279 6.45 16.55 -44.09
C LYS A 279 5.88 15.26 -43.54
N PRO A 280 5.48 14.30 -44.42
CA PRO A 280 4.88 13.05 -44.01
C PRO A 280 5.83 12.21 -43.16
N LEU A 281 5.28 11.54 -42.15
CA LEU A 281 6.01 10.58 -41.34
C LEU A 281 5.78 9.16 -41.86
N PHE A 282 6.87 8.51 -42.30
CA PHE A 282 6.86 7.13 -42.77
C PHE A 282 7.42 6.23 -41.67
N ILE A 283 6.61 5.29 -41.17
CA ILE A 283 7.01 4.33 -40.19
C ILE A 283 7.02 2.95 -40.84
N LYS A 284 8.11 2.18 -40.63
CA LYS A 284 8.24 0.81 -41.07
C LYS A 284 8.20 -0.13 -39.91
N LEU A 285 7.39 -1.17 -40.03
CA LEU A 285 7.26 -2.26 -39.08
C LEU A 285 7.58 -3.56 -39.82
N TYR A 286 8.65 -4.26 -39.39
CA TYR A 286 9.12 -5.45 -40.05
C TYR A 286 9.83 -6.40 -39.08
N THR A 287 10.15 -7.60 -39.53
CA THR A 287 10.93 -8.59 -38.78
C THR A 287 12.37 -8.61 -39.29
N GLU A 288 13.33 -8.67 -38.38
CA GLU A 288 14.74 -8.80 -38.63
C GLU A 288 15.29 -9.88 -37.69
N GLU A 289 15.69 -11.05 -38.21
CA GLU A 289 16.12 -12.22 -37.44
C GLU A 289 15.05 -12.63 -36.40
N ASN A 290 15.34 -12.45 -35.10
CA ASN A 290 14.45 -12.74 -33.96
C ASN A 290 13.88 -11.48 -33.31
N PHE A 291 13.81 -10.38 -34.05
CA PHE A 291 13.30 -9.09 -33.55
C PHE A 291 12.18 -8.57 -34.43
N ILE A 292 11.21 -7.95 -33.79
CA ILE A 292 10.27 -7.04 -34.44
C ILE A 292 10.91 -5.66 -34.39
N VAL A 293 10.93 -4.98 -35.55
CA VAL A 293 11.60 -3.68 -35.69
C VAL A 293 10.61 -2.62 -36.08
N VAL A 294 10.64 -1.51 -35.31
CA VAL A 294 9.93 -0.26 -35.64
C VAL A 294 10.98 0.78 -36.03
N GLU A 295 10.87 1.32 -37.21
CA GLU A 295 11.82 2.29 -37.77
C GLU A 295 11.10 3.50 -38.32
N ASN A 296 11.59 4.71 -37.99
CA ASN A 296 11.08 5.96 -38.54
C ASN A 296 12.21 6.96 -38.85
N PRO A 297 12.03 7.89 -39.80
CA PRO A 297 12.93 9.02 -40.00
C PRO A 297 12.90 9.97 -38.82
N ILE A 298 14.03 10.62 -38.52
CA ILE A 298 14.11 11.64 -37.46
C ILE A 298 13.66 12.98 -38.04
N GLN A 299 12.51 13.47 -37.57
CA GLN A 299 11.91 14.75 -37.97
C GLN A 299 11.52 15.55 -36.74
N LEU A 300 12.48 15.82 -35.83
CA LEU A 300 12.22 16.33 -34.50
C LEU A 300 11.36 17.59 -34.46
N LYS A 301 10.37 17.61 -33.57
CA LYS A 301 9.62 18.81 -33.21
C LYS A 301 10.52 19.75 -32.38
N LYS A 302 10.47 21.04 -32.67
CA LYS A 302 11.21 22.03 -31.89
C LYS A 302 10.60 22.16 -30.48
N GLY A 303 11.44 21.99 -29.45
CA GLY A 303 11.06 22.27 -28.05
C GLY A 303 10.52 21.10 -27.21
N GLU A 304 10.39 19.89 -27.73
CA GLU A 304 10.06 18.73 -26.90
C GLU A 304 11.30 18.06 -26.30
N LEU A 305 11.38 18.07 -24.97
CA LEU A 305 12.33 17.25 -24.23
C LEU A 305 11.78 15.82 -24.12
N SER A 306 12.47 14.87 -24.73
CA SER A 306 12.14 13.44 -24.57
C SER A 306 12.29 13.03 -23.11
N THR A 307 11.22 12.57 -22.49
CA THR A 307 11.25 12.04 -21.11
C THR A 307 11.77 10.61 -21.03
N GLY A 308 11.88 9.90 -22.15
CA GLY A 308 12.35 8.49 -22.19
C GLY A 308 11.45 7.45 -21.50
N VAL A 309 10.40 7.89 -20.81
CA VAL A 309 9.57 7.03 -19.96
C VAL A 309 8.84 5.92 -20.74
N GLY A 310 8.42 6.20 -21.97
CA GLY A 310 7.69 5.20 -22.78
C GLY A 310 8.53 3.98 -23.15
N LEU A 311 9.75 4.20 -23.64
CA LEU A 311 10.67 3.12 -24.00
C LEU A 311 11.20 2.38 -22.77
N ASP A 312 11.46 3.09 -21.66
CA ASP A 312 11.84 2.47 -20.39
C ASP A 312 10.74 1.52 -19.88
N ASN A 313 9.47 1.89 -20.00
CA ASN A 313 8.36 1.02 -19.62
C ASN A 313 8.28 -0.24 -20.48
N ILE A 314 8.49 -0.12 -21.80
CA ILE A 314 8.54 -1.29 -22.68
C ILE A 314 9.72 -2.17 -22.28
N ASN A 315 10.93 -1.60 -22.11
CA ASN A 315 12.12 -2.33 -21.72
C ASN A 315 11.92 -3.13 -20.43
N ARG A 316 11.37 -2.50 -19.40
CA ARG A 316 11.10 -3.16 -18.12
C ARG A 316 10.14 -4.35 -18.24
N ARG A 317 9.14 -4.27 -19.13
CA ARG A 317 8.23 -5.40 -19.38
C ARG A 317 8.98 -6.58 -20.02
N PHE A 318 9.82 -6.35 -21.02
CA PHE A 318 10.61 -7.41 -21.67
C PHE A 318 11.64 -8.02 -20.72
N VAL A 319 12.33 -7.20 -19.92
CA VAL A 319 13.26 -7.70 -18.88
C VAL A 319 12.53 -8.54 -17.84
N HIS A 320 11.32 -8.15 -17.44
CA HIS A 320 10.53 -8.89 -16.45
C HIS A 320 10.04 -10.25 -16.99
N LEU A 321 9.64 -10.31 -18.28
CA LEU A 321 9.03 -11.50 -18.86
C LEU A 321 10.07 -12.52 -19.39
N ILE A 322 11.16 -12.05 -20.00
CA ILE A 322 12.11 -12.91 -20.70
C ILE A 322 13.58 -12.60 -20.41
N GLU A 323 13.87 -11.71 -19.43
CA GLU A 323 15.23 -11.28 -19.06
C GLU A 323 16.05 -10.72 -20.24
N LYS A 324 15.38 -10.15 -21.26
CA LYS A 324 16.04 -9.51 -22.41
C LYS A 324 15.64 -8.04 -22.50
N GLU A 325 16.57 -7.22 -22.94
CA GLU A 325 16.35 -5.80 -23.18
C GLU A 325 15.94 -5.54 -24.63
N ILE A 326 15.24 -4.42 -24.86
CA ILE A 326 15.01 -3.88 -26.20
C ILE A 326 16.28 -3.18 -26.69
N GLU A 327 16.51 -3.20 -28.01
CA GLU A 327 17.64 -2.49 -28.61
C GLU A 327 17.15 -1.17 -29.22
N ILE A 328 17.84 -0.07 -28.93
CA ILE A 328 17.53 1.25 -29.47
C ILE A 328 18.72 1.74 -30.28
N ASN A 329 18.51 1.90 -31.57
CA ASN A 329 19.50 2.38 -32.51
C ASN A 329 19.10 3.73 -33.09
N LYS A 330 19.90 4.76 -32.86
CA LYS A 330 19.68 6.10 -33.37
C LYS A 330 20.83 6.52 -34.26
N SER A 331 20.51 6.82 -35.53
CA SER A 331 21.45 7.45 -36.48
C SER A 331 21.13 8.96 -36.61
N ASP A 332 21.81 9.63 -37.52
CA ASP A 332 21.51 11.05 -37.83
C ASP A 332 20.17 11.21 -38.56
N THR A 333 19.68 10.19 -39.25
CA THR A 333 18.48 10.27 -40.09
C THR A 333 17.35 9.37 -39.65
N THR A 334 17.65 8.25 -38.95
CA THR A 334 16.66 7.23 -38.57
C THR A 334 16.72 6.89 -37.09
N PHE A 335 15.55 6.56 -36.55
CA PHE A 335 15.39 6.00 -35.22
C PHE A 335 14.78 4.60 -35.35
N LYS A 336 15.41 3.61 -34.74
CA LYS A 336 15.04 2.20 -34.84
C LYS A 336 14.96 1.60 -33.44
N VAL A 337 13.87 0.90 -33.16
CA VAL A 337 13.70 0.11 -31.94
C VAL A 337 13.48 -1.34 -32.35
N LYS A 338 14.29 -2.26 -31.80
CA LYS A 338 14.16 -3.69 -31.98
C LYS A 338 13.66 -4.32 -30.70
N ILE A 339 12.55 -5.04 -30.76
CA ILE A 339 11.96 -5.78 -29.65
C ILE A 339 12.11 -7.28 -29.89
N PRO A 340 12.59 -8.07 -28.92
CA PRO A 340 12.79 -9.50 -29.09
C PRO A 340 11.45 -10.23 -29.23
N ILE A 341 11.39 -11.20 -30.14
CA ILE A 341 10.23 -12.08 -30.33
C ILE A 341 10.19 -13.08 -29.19
N ILE A 342 9.02 -13.22 -28.53
CA ILE A 342 8.78 -14.15 -27.43
C ILE A 342 8.14 -15.40 -28.02
N TYR A 343 8.90 -16.48 -28.10
CA TYR A 343 8.34 -17.78 -28.44
C TYR A 343 7.69 -18.36 -27.18
N GLU A 344 6.39 -18.64 -27.21
CA GLU A 344 5.76 -19.40 -26.14
C GLU A 344 6.40 -20.80 -26.12
N HIS A 345 7.18 -21.06 -25.09
CA HIS A 345 7.41 -22.44 -24.69
C HIS A 345 6.12 -22.91 -24.01
N HIS A 346 5.33 -23.72 -24.66
CA HIS A 346 4.32 -24.54 -24.01
C HIS A 346 5.05 -25.46 -23.01
N ASN A 347 5.23 -24.94 -21.79
CA ASN A 347 5.51 -25.78 -20.65
C ASN A 347 4.19 -26.41 -20.24
N HIS A 348 4.02 -27.68 -20.67
CA HIS A 348 3.01 -28.61 -20.18
C HIS A 348 3.20 -28.92 -18.68
#